data_66cc9a26e226c09b324e290b49de663a
#
_entry.id   66cc9a26e226c09b324e290b49de663a
#
_cell.length_a   1.000
_cell.length_b   1.000
_cell.length_c   1.000
_cell.angle_alpha   90.00
_cell.angle_beta   90.00
_cell.angle_gamma   90.00
#
_symmetry.space_group_name_H-M   'P 1'
#
loop_
_entity.id
_entity.type
_entity.pdbx_description
1 polymer ?
#
loop_
_entity_poly.entity_id
_entity_poly.type
_entity_poly.pdbx_seq_one_letter_code
_entity_poly.pdbx_strand_id
1 'polypeptide(L)'
;MVHPVKLGENTRMSYGKINEVLEMPNLIEIQTNSYKWFLSEGLKEVFHDVSPITDYTGNLILEFIDYRLESKPKYDIEECKERDATYAAPLRVKVRLINKESGEVKEQEIFMGDFPLMTPSGTFIINGAERVIVSQLVRAPSVYYAQDYDKLGKKLFTSQVIPNRGAWLEYETDSNDIYYVRIDRTRKIPVTVLIRALGFGTDAEIIDLFGEDERLIATMEKDTTKTHEEGLLEVYRRLRPGEPPTVDSCLLYTSDAADEA
;
A
#
# COMPACT_ATOMS: atom_id res chain seq x y z
N MET A 1 -15.50 -18.55 -49.14
CA MET A 1 -14.44 -19.52 -49.59
C MET A 1 -13.70 -19.98 -48.36
N VAL A 2 -13.35 -21.24 -48.27
CA VAL A 2 -12.54 -21.75 -47.17
C VAL A 2 -11.11 -21.23 -47.34
N HIS A 3 -10.54 -20.59 -46.35
CA HIS A 3 -9.17 -20.06 -46.44
C HIS A 3 -8.43 -20.27 -45.08
N PRO A 4 -7.13 -20.41 -45.09
CA PRO A 4 -6.35 -20.55 -43.89
C PRO A 4 -6.20 -19.20 -43.18
N VAL A 5 -6.45 -19.17 -41.88
CA VAL A 5 -6.25 -18.01 -41.01
C VAL A 5 -5.24 -18.36 -39.92
N LYS A 6 -4.24 -17.51 -39.75
CA LYS A 6 -3.22 -17.68 -38.73
C LYS A 6 -3.75 -17.06 -37.40
N LEU A 7 -3.91 -17.89 -36.35
CA LEU A 7 -4.31 -17.51 -35.03
C LEU A 7 -3.14 -17.82 -34.06
N GLY A 8 -2.33 -16.82 -33.77
CA GLY A 8 -1.10 -16.99 -32.98
C GLY A 8 -0.10 -17.89 -33.74
N GLU A 9 0.34 -18.98 -33.11
CA GLU A 9 1.27 -19.94 -33.67
C GLU A 9 0.57 -21.00 -34.60
N ASN A 10 -0.74 -21.15 -34.50
CA ASN A 10 -1.52 -22.14 -35.19
C ASN A 10 -2.22 -21.57 -36.44
N THR A 11 -2.25 -22.35 -37.51
CA THR A 11 -3.03 -22.05 -38.73
C THR A 11 -4.31 -22.88 -38.73
N ARG A 12 -5.47 -22.23 -38.78
CA ARG A 12 -6.79 -22.88 -38.84
C ARG A 12 -7.48 -22.53 -40.14
N MET A 13 -8.38 -23.41 -40.60
CA MET A 13 -9.20 -23.15 -41.78
C MET A 13 -10.46 -22.39 -41.37
N SER A 14 -10.68 -21.21 -41.92
CA SER A 14 -11.90 -20.43 -41.73
C SER A 14 -12.96 -20.87 -42.76
N TYR A 15 -14.16 -21.15 -42.26
CA TYR A 15 -15.36 -21.44 -43.05
C TYR A 15 -16.34 -20.29 -43.05
N GLY A 16 -15.94 -19.14 -42.53
CA GLY A 16 -16.75 -17.94 -42.44
C GLY A 16 -17.18 -17.42 -43.81
N LYS A 17 -18.42 -17.05 -43.95
CA LYS A 17 -18.99 -16.44 -45.19
C LYS A 17 -18.76 -14.91 -45.21
N ILE A 18 -18.52 -14.30 -44.07
CA ILE A 18 -18.31 -12.88 -43.90
C ILE A 18 -16.83 -12.68 -43.55
N ASN A 19 -16.18 -11.70 -44.20
CA ASN A 19 -14.82 -11.33 -43.86
C ASN A 19 -14.77 -10.72 -42.44
N GLU A 20 -13.78 -11.09 -41.67
CA GLU A 20 -13.54 -10.46 -40.38
C GLU A 20 -13.23 -8.96 -40.59
N VAL A 21 -14.01 -8.09 -39.95
CA VAL A 21 -13.84 -6.64 -40.03
C VAL A 21 -12.96 -6.13 -38.88
N LEU A 22 -12.99 -6.85 -37.75
CA LEU A 22 -12.20 -6.53 -36.57
C LEU A 22 -11.34 -7.75 -36.18
N GLU A 23 -10.12 -7.48 -35.76
CA GLU A 23 -9.26 -8.51 -35.20
C GLU A 23 -9.84 -9.03 -33.88
N MET A 24 -9.61 -10.32 -33.60
CA MET A 24 -10.03 -10.92 -32.35
C MET A 24 -9.27 -10.27 -31.20
N PRO A 25 -9.96 -9.71 -30.18
CA PRO A 25 -9.29 -9.09 -29.05
C PRO A 25 -8.46 -10.11 -28.27
N ASN A 26 -7.33 -9.66 -27.74
CA ASN A 26 -6.50 -10.49 -26.86
C ASN A 26 -7.17 -10.61 -25.49
N LEU A 27 -7.75 -11.77 -25.19
CA LEU A 27 -8.50 -11.99 -23.95
C LEU A 27 -7.64 -11.97 -22.68
N ILE A 28 -6.33 -12.13 -22.82
CA ILE A 28 -5.38 -12.08 -21.68
C ILE A 28 -4.59 -10.77 -21.62
N GLU A 29 -4.99 -9.77 -22.39
CA GLU A 29 -4.28 -8.49 -22.48
C GLU A 29 -4.19 -7.79 -21.12
N ILE A 30 -5.24 -7.86 -20.30
CA ILE A 30 -5.27 -7.26 -18.97
C ILE A 30 -4.14 -7.80 -18.10
N GLN A 31 -3.97 -9.13 -18.03
CA GLN A 31 -2.91 -9.76 -17.24
C GLN A 31 -1.53 -9.43 -17.80
N THR A 32 -1.33 -9.58 -19.09
CA THR A 32 -0.02 -9.38 -19.71
C THR A 32 0.44 -7.93 -19.63
N ASN A 33 -0.47 -6.98 -19.85
CA ASN A 33 -0.14 -5.55 -19.75
C ASN A 33 0.12 -5.13 -18.31
N SER A 34 -0.68 -5.61 -17.36
CA SER A 34 -0.46 -5.37 -15.92
C SER A 34 0.90 -5.89 -15.46
N TYR A 35 1.28 -7.09 -15.88
CA TYR A 35 2.58 -7.65 -15.53
C TYR A 35 3.76 -6.91 -16.19
N LYS A 36 3.62 -6.50 -17.45
CA LYS A 36 4.62 -5.66 -18.11
C LYS A 36 4.81 -4.32 -17.41
N TRP A 37 3.70 -3.65 -17.08
CA TRP A 37 3.73 -2.41 -16.31
C TRP A 37 4.40 -2.61 -14.95
N PHE A 38 4.05 -3.69 -14.25
CA PHE A 38 4.64 -4.00 -12.96
C PHE A 38 6.17 -4.17 -13.05
N LEU A 39 6.67 -4.86 -14.08
CA LEU A 39 8.12 -5.03 -14.27
C LEU A 39 8.82 -3.74 -14.70
N SER A 40 8.16 -2.84 -15.44
CA SER A 40 8.79 -1.63 -15.97
C SER A 40 8.71 -0.45 -14.99
N GLU A 41 7.55 -0.28 -14.33
CA GLU A 41 7.26 0.87 -13.49
C GLU A 41 6.93 0.49 -12.03
N GLY A 42 6.05 -0.52 -11.83
CA GLY A 42 5.57 -0.85 -10.49
C GLY A 42 6.66 -1.26 -9.51
N LEU A 43 7.69 -2.00 -9.96
CA LEU A 43 8.84 -2.33 -9.11
C LEU A 43 9.65 -1.09 -8.73
N LYS A 44 9.77 -0.10 -9.62
CA LYS A 44 10.45 1.16 -9.32
C LYS A 44 9.69 1.95 -8.26
N GLU A 45 8.37 2.04 -8.41
CA GLU A 45 7.51 2.70 -7.43
C GLU A 45 7.66 2.05 -6.05
N VAL A 46 7.61 0.72 -5.96
CA VAL A 46 7.77 0.00 -4.69
C VAL A 46 9.13 0.26 -4.05
N PHE A 47 10.22 0.24 -4.83
CA PHE A 47 11.55 0.53 -4.28
C PHE A 47 11.71 1.99 -3.90
N HIS A 48 11.07 2.90 -4.61
CA HIS A 48 11.09 4.33 -4.28
C HIS A 48 10.30 4.62 -2.99
N ASP A 49 9.14 3.98 -2.82
CA ASP A 49 8.28 4.17 -1.65
C ASP A 49 8.93 3.65 -0.35
N VAL A 50 9.76 2.60 -0.46
CA VAL A 50 10.47 2.03 0.69
C VAL A 50 11.82 2.74 0.93
N SER A 51 12.35 3.47 -0.05
CA SER A 51 13.65 4.14 0.01
C SER A 51 13.50 5.64 0.33
N PRO A 52 14.33 6.21 1.21
CA PRO A 52 15.41 5.59 1.98
C PRO A 52 14.95 4.96 3.30
N ILE A 53 15.62 3.88 3.73
CA ILE A 53 15.46 3.32 5.08
C ILE A 53 16.54 3.94 5.97
N THR A 54 16.13 4.65 7.01
CA THR A 54 17.04 5.32 7.94
C THR A 54 17.06 4.60 9.29
N ASP A 55 18.21 4.58 9.93
CA ASP A 55 18.36 4.16 11.31
C ASP A 55 17.69 5.20 12.25
N TYR A 56 17.29 4.76 13.47
CA TYR A 56 16.69 5.64 14.49
C TYR A 56 17.59 6.83 14.87
N THR A 57 18.91 6.71 14.71
CA THR A 57 19.86 7.81 14.92
C THR A 57 20.00 8.72 13.69
N GLY A 58 19.50 8.32 12.53
CA GLY A 58 19.63 9.01 11.26
C GLY A 58 21.06 8.97 10.68
N ASN A 59 21.96 8.13 11.24
CA ASN A 59 23.35 8.02 10.83
C ASN A 59 23.57 7.02 9.70
N LEU A 60 22.79 5.95 9.66
CA LEU A 60 22.84 4.95 8.60
C LEU A 60 21.63 5.12 7.68
N ILE A 61 21.90 5.21 6.38
CA ILE A 61 20.86 5.34 5.35
C ILE A 61 21.08 4.23 4.33
N LEU A 62 20.03 3.44 4.09
CA LEU A 62 19.99 2.43 3.04
C LEU A 62 19.08 2.89 1.92
N GLU A 63 19.60 2.99 0.71
CA GLU A 63 18.87 3.39 -0.48
C GLU A 63 18.82 2.26 -1.50
N PHE A 64 17.66 2.06 -2.12
CA PHE A 64 17.49 1.20 -3.28
C PHE A 64 17.65 2.05 -4.54
N ILE A 65 18.67 1.75 -5.37
CA ILE A 65 19.03 2.60 -6.51
C ILE A 65 18.43 2.08 -7.80
N ASP A 66 18.56 0.77 -8.04
CA ASP A 66 18.15 0.13 -9.26
C ASP A 66 17.91 -1.36 -9.04
N TYR A 67 17.16 -1.99 -9.94
CA TYR A 67 16.93 -3.42 -9.88
C TYR A 67 17.13 -4.07 -11.26
N ARG A 68 17.46 -5.34 -11.25
CA ARG A 68 17.60 -6.15 -12.45
C ARG A 68 16.94 -7.51 -12.24
N LEU A 69 15.96 -7.80 -13.06
CA LEU A 69 15.40 -9.14 -13.18
C LEU A 69 16.18 -9.89 -14.27
N GLU A 70 16.74 -11.05 -13.94
CA GLU A 70 17.43 -11.87 -14.92
C GLU A 70 16.41 -12.44 -15.92
N SER A 71 16.76 -12.39 -17.22
CA SER A 71 15.86 -12.83 -18.28
C SER A 71 15.81 -14.36 -18.43
N LYS A 72 16.78 -15.07 -17.87
CA LYS A 72 16.89 -16.52 -17.98
C LYS A 72 16.35 -17.20 -16.73
N PRO A 73 15.23 -17.93 -16.81
CA PRO A 73 14.71 -18.73 -15.71
C PRO A 73 15.65 -19.91 -15.41
N LYS A 74 15.56 -20.42 -14.19
CA LYS A 74 16.36 -21.56 -13.75
C LYS A 74 15.95 -22.85 -14.44
N TYR A 75 14.65 -23.03 -14.67
CA TYR A 75 14.03 -24.18 -15.32
C TYR A 75 13.02 -23.71 -16.37
N ASP A 76 12.81 -24.50 -17.41
CA ASP A 76 11.76 -24.26 -18.37
C ASP A 76 10.36 -24.56 -17.79
N ILE A 77 9.32 -24.11 -18.51
CA ILE A 77 7.92 -24.21 -18.08
C ILE A 77 7.53 -25.68 -17.80
N GLU A 78 7.85 -26.59 -18.72
CA GLU A 78 7.52 -28.01 -18.59
C GLU A 78 8.32 -28.67 -17.45
N GLU A 79 9.60 -28.35 -17.35
CA GLU A 79 10.46 -28.83 -16.28
C GLU A 79 9.99 -28.35 -14.88
N CYS A 80 9.46 -27.10 -14.79
CA CYS A 80 8.86 -26.60 -13.54
C CYS A 80 7.61 -27.40 -13.14
N LYS A 81 6.79 -27.81 -14.12
CA LYS A 81 5.60 -28.62 -13.85
C LYS A 81 5.96 -30.06 -13.41
N GLU A 82 6.97 -30.64 -14.03
CA GLU A 82 7.43 -31.99 -13.71
C GLU A 82 8.13 -32.09 -12.32
N ARG A 83 8.86 -31.02 -11.94
CA ARG A 83 9.65 -30.96 -10.71
C ARG A 83 8.95 -30.29 -9.53
N ASP A 84 7.68 -29.94 -9.66
CA ASP A 84 6.95 -29.13 -8.67
C ASP A 84 7.69 -27.85 -8.30
N ALA A 85 8.36 -27.21 -9.27
CA ALA A 85 9.14 -26.00 -9.07
C ALA A 85 8.36 -24.74 -9.51
N THR A 86 8.87 -23.59 -9.11
CA THR A 86 8.32 -22.29 -9.52
C THR A 86 9.08 -21.76 -10.73
N TYR A 87 8.35 -21.33 -11.75
CA TYR A 87 8.91 -20.66 -12.93
C TYR A 87 9.28 -19.23 -12.54
N ALA A 88 10.56 -19.01 -12.22
CA ALA A 88 11.04 -17.75 -11.66
C ALA A 88 12.44 -17.40 -12.18
N ALA A 89 12.80 -16.14 -12.03
CA ALA A 89 14.14 -15.63 -12.31
C ALA A 89 14.66 -14.83 -11.13
N PRO A 90 16.00 -14.79 -10.91
CA PRO A 90 16.59 -14.01 -9.83
C PRO A 90 16.37 -12.51 -9.98
N LEU A 91 15.86 -11.89 -8.93
CA LEU A 91 15.78 -10.43 -8.80
C LEU A 91 17.01 -9.95 -8.02
N ARG A 92 17.77 -9.06 -8.63
CA ARG A 92 18.92 -8.41 -8.02
C ARG A 92 18.65 -6.92 -7.87
N VAL A 93 19.03 -6.37 -6.76
CA VAL A 93 18.81 -4.97 -6.43
C VAL A 93 20.13 -4.31 -6.09
N LYS A 94 20.39 -3.16 -6.69
CA LYS A 94 21.55 -2.32 -6.37
C LYS A 94 21.20 -1.44 -5.18
N VAL A 95 21.89 -1.65 -4.07
CA VAL A 95 21.70 -0.90 -2.84
C VAL A 95 22.92 -0.02 -2.55
N ARG A 96 22.65 1.11 -1.89
CA ARG A 96 23.66 2.03 -1.37
C ARG A 96 23.47 2.18 0.12
N LEU A 97 24.52 1.93 0.88
CA LEU A 97 24.58 2.19 2.31
C LEU A 97 25.46 3.42 2.56
N ILE A 98 24.88 4.42 3.20
CA ILE A 98 25.58 5.65 3.56
C ILE A 98 25.72 5.69 5.09
N ASN A 99 26.95 5.83 5.56
CA ASN A 99 27.25 6.10 6.96
C ASN A 99 27.65 7.57 7.10
N LYS A 100 26.81 8.39 7.75
CA LYS A 100 27.07 9.82 7.93
C LYS A 100 28.20 10.11 8.93
N GLU A 101 28.41 9.24 9.91
CA GLU A 101 29.50 9.43 10.91
C GLU A 101 30.86 9.24 10.30
N SER A 102 31.07 8.17 9.52
CA SER A 102 32.33 7.87 8.87
C SER A 102 32.49 8.53 7.51
N GLY A 103 31.41 9.05 6.91
CA GLY A 103 31.37 9.54 5.53
C GLY A 103 31.53 8.45 4.48
N GLU A 104 31.43 7.18 4.87
CA GLU A 104 31.61 6.03 3.99
C GLU A 104 30.34 5.73 3.21
N VAL A 105 30.48 5.53 1.90
CA VAL A 105 29.40 5.10 1.00
C VAL A 105 29.76 3.76 0.38
N LYS A 106 28.91 2.75 0.56
CA LYS A 106 29.09 1.41 -0.03
C LYS A 106 27.94 1.12 -0.99
N GLU A 107 28.28 0.74 -2.22
CA GLU A 107 27.30 0.25 -3.19
C GLU A 107 27.55 -1.23 -3.46
N GLN A 108 26.48 -2.01 -3.47
CA GLN A 108 26.54 -3.43 -3.76
C GLN A 108 25.26 -3.91 -4.44
N GLU A 109 25.38 -4.87 -5.36
CA GLU A 109 24.25 -5.59 -5.91
C GLU A 109 23.95 -6.80 -5.00
N ILE A 110 22.73 -6.88 -4.50
CA ILE A 110 22.27 -7.96 -3.62
C ILE A 110 21.24 -8.82 -4.33
N PHE A 111 21.21 -10.10 -4.02
CA PHE A 111 20.16 -11.02 -4.40
C PHE A 111 18.96 -10.82 -3.47
N MET A 112 17.82 -10.42 -4.04
CA MET A 112 16.61 -10.17 -3.25
C MET A 112 15.73 -11.41 -3.12
N GLY A 113 15.74 -12.26 -4.16
CA GLY A 113 14.96 -13.48 -4.22
C GLY A 113 14.64 -13.90 -5.65
N ASP A 114 13.98 -15.06 -5.79
CA ASP A 114 13.48 -15.53 -7.06
C ASP A 114 12.08 -14.95 -7.32
N PHE A 115 11.96 -14.22 -8.43
CA PHE A 115 10.71 -13.56 -8.80
C PHE A 115 9.94 -14.37 -9.85
N PRO A 116 8.64 -14.69 -9.62
CA PRO A 116 7.85 -15.48 -10.55
C PRO A 116 7.69 -14.79 -11.91
N LEU A 117 7.92 -15.55 -12.98
CA LEU A 117 7.75 -15.08 -14.36
C LEU A 117 6.37 -15.50 -14.89
N MET A 118 5.77 -14.61 -15.69
CA MET A 118 4.54 -14.91 -16.40
C MET A 118 4.84 -15.74 -17.66
N THR A 119 4.05 -16.78 -17.86
CA THR A 119 4.10 -17.59 -19.09
C THR A 119 3.49 -16.83 -20.27
N PRO A 120 3.75 -17.26 -21.53
CA PRO A 120 3.10 -16.64 -22.70
C PRO A 120 1.56 -16.71 -22.67
N SER A 121 0.97 -17.65 -21.93
CA SER A 121 -0.47 -17.78 -21.72
C SER A 121 -1.05 -16.89 -20.62
N GLY A 122 -0.23 -16.02 -20.00
CA GLY A 122 -0.68 -15.10 -18.96
C GLY A 122 -0.84 -15.75 -17.57
N THR A 123 -0.22 -16.91 -17.37
CA THR A 123 -0.28 -17.69 -16.13
C THR A 123 1.05 -17.66 -15.39
N PHE A 124 1.05 -18.10 -14.13
CA PHE A 124 2.25 -18.32 -13.34
C PHE A 124 2.32 -19.80 -12.92
N ILE A 125 3.52 -20.36 -12.88
CA ILE A 125 3.75 -21.69 -12.35
C ILE A 125 4.38 -21.57 -10.97
N ILE A 126 3.63 -21.95 -9.97
CA ILE A 126 4.04 -21.91 -8.56
C ILE A 126 3.98 -23.32 -8.00
N ASN A 127 5.14 -23.84 -7.60
CA ASN A 127 5.27 -25.22 -7.10
C ASN A 127 4.62 -26.25 -8.05
N GLY A 128 4.93 -26.14 -9.35
CA GLY A 128 4.41 -27.00 -10.41
C GLY A 128 2.97 -26.74 -10.84
N ALA A 129 2.18 -25.98 -10.05
CA ALA A 129 0.80 -25.66 -10.37
C ALA A 129 0.67 -24.39 -11.20
N GLU A 130 -0.07 -24.46 -12.30
CA GLU A 130 -0.38 -23.30 -13.13
C GLU A 130 -1.49 -22.47 -12.48
N ARG A 131 -1.22 -21.20 -12.25
CA ARG A 131 -2.08 -20.27 -11.51
C ARG A 131 -2.27 -18.98 -12.29
N VAL A 132 -3.40 -18.32 -12.08
CA VAL A 132 -3.73 -17.01 -12.67
C VAL A 132 -4.02 -16.03 -11.55
N ILE A 133 -3.51 -14.80 -11.70
CA ILE A 133 -3.90 -13.69 -10.82
C ILE A 133 -5.22 -13.13 -11.35
N VAL A 134 -6.26 -13.25 -10.54
CA VAL A 134 -7.59 -12.71 -10.86
C VAL A 134 -7.61 -11.21 -10.54
N SER A 135 -8.02 -10.39 -11.50
CA SER A 135 -8.23 -8.97 -11.30
C SER A 135 -9.32 -8.72 -10.26
N GLN A 136 -9.03 -7.85 -9.28
CA GLN A 136 -9.97 -7.51 -8.21
C GLN A 136 -10.29 -6.01 -8.27
N LEU A 137 -11.55 -5.68 -8.07
CA LEU A 137 -11.98 -4.29 -7.89
C LEU A 137 -11.80 -3.92 -6.42
N VAL A 138 -10.98 -2.91 -6.17
CA VAL A 138 -10.76 -2.35 -4.84
C VAL A 138 -11.16 -0.88 -4.82
N ARG A 139 -11.47 -0.35 -3.63
CA ARG A 139 -11.68 1.09 -3.48
C ARG A 139 -10.38 1.84 -3.79
N ALA A 140 -10.49 2.94 -4.53
CA ALA A 140 -9.35 3.82 -4.75
C ALA A 140 -8.91 4.47 -3.43
N PRO A 141 -7.60 4.72 -3.24
CA PRO A 141 -7.15 5.54 -2.12
C PRO A 141 -7.83 6.91 -2.18
N SER A 142 -8.58 7.25 -1.14
CA SER A 142 -9.37 8.51 -1.10
C SER A 142 -10.03 8.67 0.26
N VAL A 143 -10.74 9.80 0.41
CA VAL A 143 -11.63 10.06 1.54
C VAL A 143 -13.07 9.76 1.14
N TYR A 144 -13.73 8.90 1.90
CA TYR A 144 -15.13 8.49 1.68
C TYR A 144 -15.99 9.07 2.78
N TYR A 145 -17.12 9.64 2.40
CA TYR A 145 -18.08 10.23 3.33
C TYR A 145 -19.38 9.42 3.30
N ALA A 146 -19.94 9.17 4.48
CA ALA A 146 -21.25 8.55 4.62
C ALA A 146 -22.09 9.29 5.65
N GLN A 147 -23.41 9.13 5.55
CA GLN A 147 -24.38 9.68 6.47
C GLN A 147 -25.28 8.56 6.95
N ASP A 148 -25.39 8.43 8.26
CA ASP A 148 -26.29 7.50 8.95
C ASP A 148 -27.28 8.26 9.82
N TYR A 149 -28.28 7.56 10.32
CA TYR A 149 -29.27 8.12 11.25
C TYR A 149 -29.24 7.35 12.56
N ASP A 150 -29.21 8.06 13.65
CA ASP A 150 -29.40 7.48 14.98
C ASP A 150 -30.86 7.00 15.16
N LYS A 151 -31.09 6.19 16.20
CA LYS A 151 -32.42 5.69 16.58
C LYS A 151 -33.45 6.80 16.80
N LEU A 152 -33.00 8.00 17.11
CA LEU A 152 -33.80 9.21 17.29
C LEU A 152 -33.99 10.04 16.01
N GLY A 153 -33.46 9.58 14.87
CA GLY A 153 -33.53 10.30 13.60
C GLY A 153 -32.50 11.43 13.44
N LYS A 154 -31.52 11.55 14.35
CA LYS A 154 -30.42 12.51 14.22
C LYS A 154 -29.45 12.04 13.14
N LYS A 155 -29.00 12.96 12.28
CA LYS A 155 -28.00 12.69 11.26
C LYS A 155 -26.63 12.56 11.90
N LEU A 156 -25.97 11.44 11.63
CA LEU A 156 -24.58 11.18 12.02
C LEU A 156 -23.74 11.12 10.75
N PHE A 157 -22.57 11.74 10.79
CA PHE A 157 -21.65 11.75 9.67
C PHE A 157 -20.44 10.89 9.99
N THR A 158 -20.03 10.11 9.03
CA THR A 158 -18.83 9.28 9.10
C THR A 158 -17.95 9.57 7.89
N SER A 159 -16.65 9.48 8.09
CA SER A 159 -15.68 9.63 7.03
C SER A 159 -14.58 8.59 7.20
N GLN A 160 -14.13 8.02 6.10
CA GLN A 160 -13.05 7.04 6.07
C GLN A 160 -11.95 7.54 5.15
N VAL A 161 -10.74 7.66 5.66
CA VAL A 161 -9.54 7.92 4.87
C VAL A 161 -8.89 6.58 4.58
N ILE A 162 -8.85 6.20 3.31
CA ILE A 162 -8.24 4.96 2.83
C ILE A 162 -6.97 5.34 2.10
N PRO A 163 -5.78 5.06 2.65
CA PRO A 163 -4.52 5.31 1.97
C PRO A 163 -4.27 4.25 0.87
N ASN A 164 -3.30 4.49 0.00
CA ASN A 164 -2.81 3.49 -0.93
C ASN A 164 -2.16 2.32 -0.16
N ARG A 165 -1.45 2.64 0.89
CA ARG A 165 -0.75 1.72 1.79
C ARG A 165 -0.80 2.28 3.20
N GLY A 166 -1.03 1.47 4.21
CA GLY A 166 -1.02 1.88 5.61
C GLY A 166 -2.36 1.74 6.33
N ALA A 167 -2.46 2.32 7.51
CA ALA A 167 -3.61 2.22 8.39
C ALA A 167 -4.79 3.08 7.92
N TRP A 168 -6.01 2.55 8.04
CA TRP A 168 -7.21 3.32 7.75
C TRP A 168 -7.56 4.23 8.92
N LEU A 169 -8.00 5.46 8.60
CA LEU A 169 -8.56 6.37 9.57
C LEU A 169 -10.08 6.46 9.37
N GLU A 170 -10.83 6.14 10.41
CA GLU A 170 -12.28 6.20 10.39
C GLU A 170 -12.74 7.28 11.37
N TYR A 171 -13.37 8.32 10.85
CA TYR A 171 -13.93 9.42 11.65
C TYR A 171 -15.43 9.19 11.82
N GLU A 172 -15.93 9.36 13.03
CA GLU A 172 -17.35 9.23 13.35
C GLU A 172 -17.82 10.39 14.23
N THR A 173 -19.05 10.85 14.00
CA THR A 173 -19.74 11.78 14.91
C THR A 173 -20.66 10.97 15.82
N ASP A 174 -20.54 11.14 17.12
CA ASP A 174 -21.39 10.48 18.10
C ASP A 174 -22.74 11.23 18.26
N SER A 175 -23.74 10.59 18.87
CA SER A 175 -25.04 11.18 19.21
C SER A 175 -24.94 12.46 20.05
N ASN A 176 -23.83 12.64 20.79
CA ASN A 176 -23.52 13.81 21.58
C ASN A 176 -22.75 14.91 20.83
N ASP A 177 -22.66 14.84 19.50
CA ASP A 177 -21.93 15.77 18.64
C ASP A 177 -20.41 15.81 18.88
N ILE A 178 -19.84 14.71 19.39
CA ILE A 178 -18.40 14.58 19.62
C ILE A 178 -17.76 13.86 18.44
N TYR A 179 -16.64 14.37 17.96
CA TYR A 179 -15.87 13.77 16.91
C TYR A 179 -14.88 12.75 17.46
N TYR A 180 -14.99 11.51 16.96
CA TYR A 180 -14.07 10.42 17.27
C TYR A 180 -13.33 9.96 16.05
N VAL A 181 -12.16 9.39 16.28
CA VAL A 181 -11.37 8.69 15.24
C VAL A 181 -11.02 7.29 15.72
N ARG A 182 -11.00 6.35 14.77
CA ARG A 182 -10.43 5.01 14.92
C ARG A 182 -9.27 4.88 13.97
N ILE A 183 -8.17 4.36 14.46
CA ILE A 183 -6.98 4.07 13.68
C ILE A 183 -6.88 2.56 13.56
N ASP A 184 -6.90 2.03 12.34
CA ASP A 184 -6.78 0.60 12.04
C ASP A 184 -7.67 -0.31 12.92
N ARG A 185 -8.98 0.00 12.99
CA ARG A 185 -9.99 -0.77 13.75
C ARG A 185 -9.79 -0.82 15.27
N THR A 186 -8.96 0.03 15.81
CA THR A 186 -8.77 0.14 17.27
C THR A 186 -9.99 0.79 17.96
N ARG A 187 -9.93 0.94 19.28
CA ARG A 187 -10.95 1.69 20.02
C ARG A 187 -10.92 3.16 19.63
N LYS A 188 -12.10 3.76 19.47
CA LYS A 188 -12.24 5.19 19.17
C LYS A 188 -11.63 6.08 20.25
N ILE A 189 -10.99 7.13 19.81
CA ILE A 189 -10.42 8.21 20.62
C ILE A 189 -10.99 9.55 20.13
N PRO A 190 -11.05 10.60 20.96
CA PRO A 190 -11.39 11.94 20.50
C PRO A 190 -10.47 12.37 19.35
N VAL A 191 -11.01 13.01 18.32
CA VAL A 191 -10.21 13.42 17.16
C VAL A 191 -9.09 14.40 17.53
N THR A 192 -9.30 15.19 18.57
CA THR A 192 -8.33 16.17 19.10
C THR A 192 -7.04 15.50 19.58
N VAL A 193 -7.10 14.27 20.11
CA VAL A 193 -5.92 13.48 20.48
C VAL A 193 -5.04 13.19 19.26
N LEU A 194 -5.66 12.79 18.13
CA LEU A 194 -4.93 12.57 16.90
C LEU A 194 -4.35 13.88 16.35
N ILE A 195 -5.12 14.97 16.36
CA ILE A 195 -4.64 16.29 15.89
C ILE A 195 -3.42 16.73 16.70
N ARG A 196 -3.44 16.54 18.04
CA ARG A 196 -2.28 16.83 18.89
C ARG A 196 -1.09 15.94 18.53
N ALA A 197 -1.32 14.65 18.29
CA ALA A 197 -0.28 13.71 17.87
C ALA A 197 0.35 14.10 16.52
N LEU A 198 -0.39 14.78 15.63
CA LEU A 198 0.10 15.29 14.35
C LEU A 198 0.87 16.61 14.46
N GLY A 199 1.03 17.18 15.66
CA GLY A 199 1.87 18.35 15.90
C GLY A 199 1.14 19.61 16.38
N PHE A 200 -0.21 19.63 16.38
CA PHE A 200 -1.00 20.76 16.90
C PHE A 200 -1.28 20.57 18.40
N GLY A 201 -0.31 20.93 19.25
CA GLY A 201 -0.33 20.56 20.67
C GLY A 201 -1.34 21.32 21.50
N THR A 202 -1.64 22.58 21.19
CA THR A 202 -2.47 23.46 22.02
C THR A 202 -3.90 23.60 21.50
N ASP A 203 -4.86 23.89 22.42
CA ASP A 203 -6.26 24.14 22.07
C ASP A 203 -6.39 25.34 21.12
N ALA A 204 -5.54 26.36 21.29
CA ALA A 204 -5.53 27.54 20.43
C ALA A 204 -5.11 27.23 18.98
N GLU A 205 -4.10 26.39 18.78
CA GLU A 205 -3.67 25.96 17.46
C GLU A 205 -4.75 25.15 16.73
N ILE A 206 -5.47 24.31 17.47
CA ILE A 206 -6.58 23.51 16.90
C ILE A 206 -7.74 24.43 16.50
N ILE A 207 -8.09 25.43 17.33
CA ILE A 207 -9.14 26.40 17.00
C ILE A 207 -8.73 27.29 15.83
N ASP A 208 -7.47 27.70 15.73
CA ASP A 208 -6.96 28.48 14.62
C ASP A 208 -7.03 27.72 13.29
N LEU A 209 -6.77 26.38 13.33
CA LEU A 209 -6.81 25.52 12.16
C LEU A 209 -8.23 25.23 11.66
N PHE A 210 -9.16 24.90 12.56
CA PHE A 210 -10.51 24.43 12.21
C PHE A 210 -11.62 25.46 12.42
N GLY A 211 -11.33 26.56 13.08
CA GLY A 211 -12.32 27.56 13.50
C GLY A 211 -13.05 27.16 14.81
N GLU A 212 -13.86 28.07 15.32
CA GLU A 212 -14.69 27.84 16.48
C GLU A 212 -15.96 27.06 16.09
N ASP A 213 -15.92 25.74 16.23
CA ASP A 213 -17.07 24.85 16.08
C ASP A 213 -17.48 24.32 17.48
N GLU A 214 -18.77 24.42 17.82
CA GLU A 214 -19.31 23.93 19.09
C GLU A 214 -19.02 22.44 19.33
N ARG A 215 -19.01 21.64 18.28
CA ARG A 215 -18.72 20.20 18.34
C ARG A 215 -17.24 19.94 18.60
N LEU A 216 -16.37 20.77 18.02
CA LEU A 216 -14.93 20.68 18.25
C LEU A 216 -14.62 21.03 19.69
N ILE A 217 -15.24 22.08 20.24
CA ILE A 217 -15.10 22.50 21.65
C ILE A 217 -15.59 21.38 22.59
N ALA A 218 -16.76 20.79 22.30
CA ALA A 218 -17.27 19.65 23.08
C ALA A 218 -16.34 18.42 22.99
N THR A 219 -15.65 18.24 21.87
CA THR A 219 -14.67 17.17 21.69
C THR A 219 -13.41 17.43 22.52
N MET A 220 -12.93 18.69 22.56
CA MET A 220 -11.81 19.10 23.40
C MET A 220 -12.06 18.92 24.90
N GLU A 221 -13.30 19.12 25.37
CA GLU A 221 -13.69 18.84 26.75
C GLU A 221 -13.59 17.35 27.12
N LYS A 222 -13.77 16.47 26.15
CA LYS A 222 -13.62 15.00 26.31
C LYS A 222 -12.17 14.53 26.18
N ASP A 223 -11.30 15.35 25.63
CA ASP A 223 -9.89 15.06 25.47
C ASP A 223 -9.15 15.15 26.80
N THR A 224 -8.44 14.11 27.15
CA THR A 224 -7.62 14.04 28.37
C THR A 224 -6.20 14.54 28.13
N THR A 225 -5.80 14.73 26.88
CA THR A 225 -4.47 15.19 26.50
C THR A 225 -4.43 16.71 26.32
N LYS A 226 -3.27 17.32 26.59
CA LYS A 226 -3.10 18.77 26.48
C LYS A 226 -1.87 19.18 25.67
N THR A 227 -0.99 18.24 25.42
CA THR A 227 0.26 18.48 24.69
C THR A 227 0.44 17.50 23.53
N HIS A 228 1.34 17.82 22.64
CA HIS A 228 1.73 16.95 21.53
C HIS A 228 2.24 15.58 22.03
N GLU A 229 3.11 15.57 23.03
CA GLU A 229 3.68 14.35 23.60
C GLU A 229 2.61 13.44 24.22
N GLU A 230 1.64 14.02 24.96
CA GLU A 230 0.52 13.27 25.52
C GLU A 230 -0.37 12.67 24.44
N GLY A 231 -0.59 13.41 23.35
CA GLY A 231 -1.32 12.94 22.19
C GLY A 231 -0.63 11.72 21.54
N LEU A 232 0.68 11.80 21.30
CA LEU A 232 1.48 10.70 20.79
C LEU A 232 1.42 9.46 21.68
N LEU A 233 1.59 9.62 22.97
CA LEU A 233 1.55 8.54 23.95
C LEU A 233 0.17 7.85 23.97
N GLU A 234 -0.93 8.60 23.89
CA GLU A 234 -2.27 8.02 23.88
C GLU A 234 -2.57 7.28 22.57
N VAL A 235 -2.16 7.81 21.41
CA VAL A 235 -2.27 7.13 20.13
C VAL A 235 -1.46 5.83 20.14
N TYR A 236 -0.22 5.86 20.61
CA TYR A 236 0.64 4.69 20.71
C TYR A 236 0.05 3.59 21.60
N ARG A 237 -0.50 3.96 22.77
CA ARG A 237 -1.20 2.99 23.64
C ARG A 237 -2.34 2.27 22.94
N ARG A 238 -3.03 2.92 22.00
CA ARG A 238 -4.13 2.32 21.25
C ARG A 238 -3.64 1.39 20.17
N LEU A 239 -2.55 1.76 19.51
CA LEU A 239 -1.96 0.98 18.43
C LEU A 239 -1.18 -0.24 18.94
N ARG A 240 -0.47 -0.08 20.05
CA ARG A 240 0.40 -1.11 20.67
C ARG A 240 0.03 -1.36 22.13
N PRO A 241 -1.13 -1.99 22.41
CA PRO A 241 -1.51 -2.32 23.77
C PRO A 241 -0.55 -3.34 24.37
N GLY A 242 0.07 -3.01 25.50
CA GLY A 242 1.01 -3.88 26.22
C GLY A 242 2.49 -3.51 26.11
N GLU A 243 2.85 -2.58 25.24
CA GLU A 243 4.21 -2.02 25.20
C GLU A 243 4.28 -0.74 26.05
N PRO A 244 5.37 -0.51 26.81
CA PRO A 244 5.54 0.72 27.55
C PRO A 244 5.73 1.89 26.58
N PRO A 245 4.85 2.91 26.59
CA PRO A 245 4.97 4.04 25.69
C PRO A 245 6.10 4.96 26.16
N THR A 246 7.13 5.14 25.31
CA THR A 246 8.14 6.17 25.46
C THR A 246 8.01 7.15 24.30
N VAL A 247 8.37 8.42 24.52
CA VAL A 247 8.25 9.44 23.45
C VAL A 247 9.07 9.04 22.22
N ASP A 248 10.27 8.51 22.43
CA ASP A 248 11.16 8.07 21.33
C ASP A 248 10.54 6.94 20.51
N SER A 249 9.94 5.92 21.15
CA SER A 249 9.28 4.82 20.44
C SER A 249 8.00 5.26 19.73
N CYS A 250 7.30 6.26 20.28
CA CYS A 250 6.12 6.84 19.62
C CYS A 250 6.48 7.64 18.38
N LEU A 251 7.56 8.41 18.41
CA LEU A 251 8.04 9.19 17.27
C LEU A 251 8.48 8.29 16.10
N LEU A 252 9.21 7.22 16.38
CA LEU A 252 9.59 6.23 15.38
C LEU A 252 8.38 5.61 14.68
N TYR A 253 7.38 5.21 15.45
CA TYR A 253 6.21 4.56 14.90
C TYR A 253 5.30 5.52 14.12
N THR A 254 5.20 6.78 14.55
CA THR A 254 4.40 7.80 13.84
C THR A 254 5.07 8.27 12.57
N SER A 255 6.40 8.33 12.50
CA SER A 255 7.11 8.63 11.25
C SER A 255 6.92 7.51 10.21
N ASP A 256 7.07 6.24 10.61
CA ASP A 256 6.79 5.10 9.72
C ASP A 256 5.35 5.09 9.24
N ALA A 257 4.38 5.36 10.12
CA ALA A 257 2.96 5.41 9.74
C ALA A 257 2.60 6.64 8.90
N ALA A 258 3.32 7.75 9.01
CA ALA A 258 3.13 8.94 8.18
C ALA A 258 3.74 8.77 6.78
N ASP A 259 4.85 8.05 6.67
CA ASP A 259 5.47 7.71 5.39
C ASP A 259 4.70 6.61 4.64
N GLU A 260 3.88 5.82 5.36
CA GLU A 260 2.99 4.80 4.80
C GLU A 260 1.58 5.34 4.47
N ALA A 261 1.22 6.54 4.86
CA ALA A 261 -0.09 7.17 4.66
C ALA A 261 -0.07 8.25 3.57
#